data_a40de757900a8c7f39605af2eeba486a
#
_entry.id   a40de757900a8c7f39605af2eeba486a
#
_cell.length_a   1.000
_cell.length_b   1.000
_cell.length_c   1.000
_cell.angle_alpha   90.00
_cell.angle_beta   90.00
_cell.angle_gamma   90.00
#
_symmetry.space_group_name_H-M   'P 1'
#
loop_
_entity.id
_entity.type
_entity.pdbx_description
1 polymer ?
#
loop_
_entity_poly.entity_id
_entity_poly.type
_entity_poly.pdbx_seq_one_letter_code
_entity_poly.pdbx_strand_id
1 'polypeptide(L)'
;MGDREVDQQLVERAQSGDKHAFELLVAKYQRRLGRLISRFVRDAAEAEDVTQDAFIKAYRALPAFRGDSAFYTWLYRIGINTAKNHLLSLGRRAPTSTVFDSEDAEEFEDAALLHEVSTPENELMSKQVVEVVNASLQQLPDDLRMALTLREIEGLSYEEIAAVMNCPIGTVRSRIFRAREAVAVNLRPLLGTSDNQRW
;
A
#
# COMPACT_ATOMS: atom_id res chain seq x y z
N MET A 1 -15.09 -16.60 -14.52
CA MET A 1 -14.05 -17.00 -13.57
C MET A 1 -13.62 -15.75 -12.84
N GLY A 2 -13.77 -15.69 -11.53
CA GLY A 2 -13.33 -14.54 -10.75
C GLY A 2 -11.80 -14.52 -10.59
N ASP A 3 -11.21 -13.37 -10.41
CA ASP A 3 -9.75 -13.20 -10.18
C ASP A 3 -9.19 -14.13 -9.09
N ARG A 4 -9.98 -14.36 -8.05
CA ARG A 4 -9.62 -15.24 -6.93
C ARG A 4 -9.54 -16.73 -7.33
N GLU A 5 -10.41 -17.19 -8.24
CA GLU A 5 -10.39 -18.58 -8.72
C GLU A 5 -9.17 -18.85 -9.60
N VAL A 6 -8.80 -17.88 -10.44
CA VAL A 6 -7.60 -17.98 -11.29
C VAL A 6 -6.34 -18.04 -10.41
N ASP A 7 -6.27 -17.19 -9.40
CA ASP A 7 -5.14 -17.19 -8.46
C ASP A 7 -5.03 -18.52 -7.71
N GLN A 8 -6.16 -19.07 -7.27
CA GLN A 8 -6.17 -20.35 -6.57
C GLN A 8 -5.63 -21.49 -7.45
N GLN A 9 -6.03 -21.54 -8.73
CA GLN A 9 -5.51 -22.52 -9.68
C GLN A 9 -4.01 -22.38 -9.92
N LEU A 10 -3.51 -21.13 -10.05
CA LEU A 10 -2.09 -20.87 -10.21
C LEU A 10 -1.30 -21.28 -8.96
N VAL A 11 -1.85 -21.02 -7.77
CA VAL A 11 -1.24 -21.42 -6.49
C VAL A 11 -1.13 -22.94 -6.41
N GLU A 12 -2.21 -23.69 -6.68
CA GLU A 12 -2.23 -25.16 -6.63
C GLU A 12 -1.21 -25.78 -7.62
N ARG A 13 -1.13 -25.23 -8.83
CA ARG A 13 -0.12 -25.64 -9.82
C ARG A 13 1.30 -25.34 -9.33
N ALA A 14 1.54 -24.14 -8.79
CA ALA A 14 2.85 -23.77 -8.28
C ALA A 14 3.26 -24.62 -7.07
N GLN A 15 2.32 -24.97 -6.18
CA GLN A 15 2.54 -25.91 -5.07
C GLN A 15 2.88 -27.32 -5.56
N SER A 16 2.36 -27.72 -6.73
CA SER A 16 2.66 -28.98 -7.37
C SER A 16 3.99 -28.98 -8.15
N GLY A 17 4.74 -27.87 -8.11
CA GLY A 17 6.08 -27.74 -8.72
C GLY A 17 6.10 -27.04 -10.08
N ASP A 18 4.97 -26.55 -10.58
CA ASP A 18 4.90 -25.75 -11.81
C ASP A 18 5.43 -24.32 -11.55
N LYS A 19 6.70 -24.11 -11.87
CA LYS A 19 7.37 -22.80 -11.70
C LYS A 19 6.71 -21.70 -12.52
N HIS A 20 6.24 -22.04 -13.73
CA HIS A 20 5.60 -21.06 -14.61
C HIS A 20 4.29 -20.51 -14.01
N ALA A 21 3.54 -21.32 -13.28
CA ALA A 21 2.36 -20.85 -12.55
C ALA A 21 2.71 -19.77 -11.51
N PHE A 22 3.85 -19.90 -10.81
CA PHE A 22 4.31 -18.85 -9.90
C PHE A 22 4.80 -17.61 -10.64
N GLU A 23 5.49 -17.75 -11.77
CA GLU A 23 5.89 -16.63 -12.61
C GLU A 23 4.68 -15.78 -13.06
N LEU A 24 3.56 -16.42 -13.38
CA LEU A 24 2.32 -15.73 -13.73
C LEU A 24 1.74 -14.95 -12.52
N LEU A 25 1.83 -15.49 -11.31
CA LEU A 25 1.46 -14.77 -10.09
C LEU A 25 2.38 -13.57 -9.85
N VAL A 26 3.69 -13.72 -10.07
CA VAL A 26 4.65 -12.62 -9.98
C VAL A 26 4.30 -11.53 -11.00
N ALA A 27 4.11 -11.88 -12.27
CA ALA A 27 3.75 -10.93 -13.32
C ALA A 27 2.46 -10.15 -13.02
N LYS A 28 1.47 -10.83 -12.41
CA LYS A 28 0.20 -10.22 -12.01
C LYS A 28 0.36 -9.24 -10.87
N TYR A 29 1.18 -9.55 -9.86
CA TYR A 29 1.21 -8.82 -8.59
C TYR A 29 2.43 -7.92 -8.38
N GLN A 30 3.51 -8.05 -9.19
CA GLN A 30 4.76 -7.30 -8.97
C GLN A 30 4.54 -5.78 -8.96
N ARG A 31 3.76 -5.23 -9.90
CA ARG A 31 3.48 -3.79 -9.94
C ARG A 31 2.67 -3.31 -8.73
N ARG A 32 1.66 -4.08 -8.31
CA ARG A 32 0.82 -3.72 -7.15
C ARG A 32 1.63 -3.81 -5.86
N LEU A 33 2.39 -4.88 -5.67
CA LEU A 33 3.23 -5.05 -4.49
C LEU A 33 4.34 -3.99 -4.44
N GLY A 34 4.99 -3.70 -5.58
CA GLY A 34 6.01 -2.67 -5.68
C GLY A 34 5.46 -1.29 -5.31
N ARG A 35 4.33 -0.88 -5.87
CA ARG A 35 3.65 0.37 -5.50
C ARG A 35 3.25 0.42 -4.01
N LEU A 36 2.83 -0.68 -3.42
CA LEU A 36 2.54 -0.75 -2.00
C LEU A 36 3.81 -0.54 -1.17
N ILE A 37 4.92 -1.19 -1.54
CA ILE A 37 6.20 -1.10 -0.83
C ILE A 37 6.82 0.28 -0.98
N SER A 38 6.78 0.92 -2.16
CA SER A 38 7.33 2.26 -2.39
C SER A 38 6.65 3.38 -1.57
N ARG A 39 5.46 3.12 -1.02
CA ARG A 39 4.82 4.04 -0.06
C ARG A 39 5.48 4.06 1.32
N PHE A 40 6.32 3.08 1.62
CA PHE A 40 7.00 2.92 2.90
C PHE A 40 8.52 3.01 2.76
N VAL A 41 9.06 2.48 1.67
CA VAL A 41 10.48 2.54 1.31
C VAL A 41 10.64 3.61 0.24
N ARG A 42 11.28 4.74 0.60
CA ARG A 42 11.34 5.93 -0.25
C ARG A 42 12.31 5.78 -1.42
N ASP A 43 13.41 5.10 -1.21
CA ASP A 43 14.38 4.83 -2.26
C ASP A 43 13.82 3.78 -3.24
N ALA A 44 13.76 4.12 -4.52
CA ALA A 44 13.16 3.28 -5.56
C ALA A 44 13.91 1.95 -5.73
N ALA A 45 15.25 1.97 -5.67
CA ALA A 45 16.07 0.76 -5.78
C ALA A 45 15.88 -0.16 -4.57
N GLU A 46 15.84 0.41 -3.36
CA GLU A 46 15.53 -0.34 -2.15
C GLU A 46 14.10 -0.91 -2.17
N ALA A 47 13.12 -0.17 -2.68
CA ALA A 47 11.75 -0.64 -2.81
C ALA A 47 11.64 -1.82 -3.79
N GLU A 48 12.41 -1.79 -4.89
CA GLU A 48 12.50 -2.91 -5.83
C GLU A 48 13.13 -4.13 -5.18
N ASP A 49 14.26 -3.97 -4.50
CA ASP A 49 14.95 -5.05 -3.77
C ASP A 49 14.03 -5.69 -2.72
N VAL A 50 13.31 -4.88 -1.94
CA VAL A 50 12.33 -5.37 -0.94
C VAL A 50 11.19 -6.11 -1.61
N THR A 51 10.75 -5.66 -2.80
CA THR A 51 9.70 -6.34 -3.57
C THR A 51 10.17 -7.70 -4.06
N GLN A 52 11.38 -7.80 -4.60
CA GLN A 52 11.99 -9.07 -5.04
C GLN A 52 12.16 -10.02 -3.86
N ASP A 53 12.67 -9.54 -2.73
CA ASP A 53 12.81 -10.30 -1.49
C ASP A 53 11.47 -10.85 -0.99
N ALA A 54 10.41 -10.05 -1.09
CA ALA A 54 9.06 -10.49 -0.72
C ALA A 54 8.58 -11.66 -1.60
N PHE A 55 8.82 -11.60 -2.92
CA PHE A 55 8.47 -12.71 -3.81
C PHE A 55 9.32 -13.97 -3.57
N ILE A 56 10.61 -13.82 -3.27
CA ILE A 56 11.47 -14.96 -2.90
C ILE A 56 10.96 -15.62 -1.63
N LYS A 57 10.57 -14.84 -0.61
CA LYS A 57 9.97 -15.36 0.62
C LYS A 57 8.61 -16.01 0.38
N ALA A 58 7.79 -15.39 -0.47
CA ALA A 58 6.50 -15.95 -0.87
C ALA A 58 6.68 -17.31 -1.57
N TYR A 59 7.60 -17.41 -2.53
CA TYR A 59 7.89 -18.67 -3.20
C TYR A 59 8.29 -19.79 -2.24
N ARG A 60 9.20 -19.47 -1.29
CA ARG A 60 9.65 -20.43 -0.27
C ARG A 60 8.54 -20.85 0.70
N ALA A 61 7.64 -19.95 1.02
CA ALA A 61 6.52 -20.18 1.94
C ALA A 61 5.27 -20.76 1.26
N LEU A 62 5.23 -20.74 -0.09
CA LEU A 62 4.07 -21.18 -0.88
C LEU A 62 3.60 -22.61 -0.56
N PRO A 63 4.48 -23.62 -0.37
CA PRO A 63 4.05 -24.98 0.00
C PRO A 63 3.23 -25.04 1.29
N ALA A 64 3.40 -24.09 2.21
CA ALA A 64 2.66 -24.00 3.47
C ALA A 64 1.41 -23.11 3.39
N PHE A 65 1.13 -22.48 2.26
CA PHE A 65 -0.05 -21.66 2.08
C PHE A 65 -1.30 -22.54 1.95
N ARG A 66 -2.27 -22.36 2.88
CA ARG A 66 -3.47 -23.20 3.01
C ARG A 66 -4.70 -22.66 2.27
N GLY A 67 -4.64 -21.48 1.68
CA GLY A 67 -5.80 -20.84 1.06
C GLY A 67 -6.83 -20.25 2.02
N ASP A 68 -6.51 -20.13 3.33
CA ASP A 68 -7.38 -19.52 4.35
C ASP A 68 -7.70 -18.06 4.07
N SER A 69 -6.87 -17.39 3.27
CA SER A 69 -7.06 -16.03 2.75
C SER A 69 -6.86 -16.01 1.24
N ALA A 70 -7.25 -14.90 0.59
CA ALA A 70 -6.86 -14.69 -0.81
C ALA A 70 -5.34 -14.62 -0.94
N PHE A 71 -4.80 -15.08 -2.09
CA PHE A 71 -3.36 -15.10 -2.34
C PHE A 71 -2.73 -13.71 -2.19
N TYR A 72 -3.37 -12.66 -2.72
CA TYR A 72 -2.87 -11.28 -2.61
C TYR A 72 -2.79 -10.80 -1.16
N THR A 73 -3.77 -11.13 -0.31
CA THR A 73 -3.75 -10.78 1.12
C THR A 73 -2.56 -11.42 1.84
N TRP A 74 -2.30 -12.70 1.53
CA TRP A 74 -1.16 -13.43 2.07
C TRP A 74 0.18 -12.85 1.56
N LEU A 75 0.28 -12.55 0.25
CA LEU A 75 1.45 -11.94 -0.37
C LEU A 75 1.74 -10.56 0.21
N TYR A 76 0.70 -9.72 0.40
CA TYR A 76 0.85 -8.38 0.97
C TYR A 76 1.34 -8.44 2.41
N ARG A 77 0.89 -9.41 3.20
CA ARG A 77 1.43 -9.64 4.55
C ARG A 77 2.93 -9.92 4.52
N ILE A 78 3.40 -10.73 3.57
CA ILE A 78 4.84 -11.00 3.40
C ILE A 78 5.56 -9.73 2.97
N GLY A 79 5.06 -9.00 2.00
CA GLY A 79 5.66 -7.76 1.51
C GLY A 79 5.79 -6.69 2.59
N ILE A 80 4.72 -6.44 3.33
CA ILE A 80 4.71 -5.46 4.43
C ILE A 80 5.68 -5.86 5.55
N ASN A 81 5.72 -7.14 5.92
CA ASN A 81 6.67 -7.61 6.92
C ASN A 81 8.12 -7.49 6.43
N THR A 82 8.36 -7.72 5.13
CA THR A 82 9.68 -7.54 4.53
C THR A 82 10.10 -6.08 4.55
N ALA A 83 9.21 -5.16 4.16
CA ALA A 83 9.46 -3.72 4.22
C ALA A 83 9.71 -3.22 5.65
N LYS A 84 8.89 -3.64 6.62
CA LYS A 84 9.12 -3.31 8.04
C LYS A 84 10.49 -3.77 8.54
N ASN A 85 10.88 -5.00 8.22
CA ASN A 85 12.18 -5.53 8.63
C ASN A 85 13.34 -4.78 7.97
N HIS A 86 13.19 -4.39 6.69
CA HIS A 86 14.16 -3.56 5.98
C HIS A 86 14.33 -2.21 6.67
N LEU A 87 13.25 -1.47 6.93
CA LEU A 87 13.29 -0.19 7.64
C LEU A 87 13.89 -0.29 9.04
N LEU A 88 13.56 -1.33 9.81
CA LEU A 88 14.17 -1.59 11.11
C LEU A 88 15.66 -1.90 11.00
N SER A 89 16.13 -2.50 9.92
CA SER A 89 17.54 -2.75 9.69
C SER A 89 18.31 -1.47 9.36
N LEU A 90 17.71 -0.57 8.60
CA LEU A 90 18.26 0.75 8.31
C LEU A 90 18.35 1.62 9.57
N GLY A 91 17.27 1.69 10.36
CA GLY A 91 17.26 2.43 11.63
C GLY A 91 18.31 1.94 12.66
N ARG A 92 18.73 0.68 12.58
CA ARG A 92 19.82 0.14 13.40
C ARG A 92 21.22 0.45 12.84
N ARG A 93 21.34 0.78 11.55
CA ARG A 93 22.61 1.08 10.87
C ARG A 93 22.93 2.58 10.79
N ALA A 94 21.93 3.45 10.95
CA ALA A 94 22.13 4.88 10.86
C ALA A 94 22.41 5.49 12.23
N PRO A 95 23.55 6.19 12.45
CA PRO A 95 23.65 7.20 13.50
C PRO A 95 22.69 8.34 13.14
N THR A 96 21.90 8.76 14.11
CA THR A 96 20.93 9.84 14.10
C THR A 96 21.41 11.04 13.30
N SER A 97 21.05 11.17 12.05
CA SER A 97 20.81 12.42 11.28
C SER A 97 20.92 12.19 9.79
N THR A 98 19.78 12.14 9.12
CA THR A 98 19.69 12.67 7.76
C THR A 98 18.24 13.12 7.54
N VAL A 99 18.12 14.45 7.57
CA VAL A 99 17.04 15.15 6.89
C VAL A 99 17.28 14.90 5.41
N PHE A 100 16.48 14.08 4.77
CA PHE A 100 16.51 13.92 3.32
C PHE A 100 15.38 14.73 2.72
N ASP A 101 15.77 15.85 2.10
CA ASP A 101 15.02 16.44 1.01
C ASP A 101 14.95 15.40 -0.11
N SER A 102 13.78 14.93 -0.45
CA SER A 102 13.54 14.16 -1.65
C SER A 102 12.53 14.88 -2.52
N GLU A 103 13.05 15.65 -3.44
CA GLU A 103 12.37 16.13 -4.64
C GLU A 103 12.34 14.99 -5.69
N ASP A 104 11.55 13.97 -5.48
CA ASP A 104 11.12 13.06 -6.54
C ASP A 104 9.81 12.41 -6.09
N ALA A 105 8.75 13.20 -6.18
CA ALA A 105 7.40 12.68 -6.17
C ALA A 105 7.09 12.20 -7.59
N GLU A 106 7.31 10.92 -7.88
CA GLU A 106 6.74 10.33 -9.08
C GLU A 106 5.22 10.56 -9.07
N GLU A 107 4.76 11.25 -10.10
CA GLU A 107 3.37 11.61 -10.33
C GLU A 107 2.48 10.36 -10.32
N PHE A 108 1.42 10.43 -9.54
CA PHE A 108 0.35 9.46 -9.55
C PHE A 108 -0.33 9.43 -10.93
N GLU A 109 0.04 8.53 -11.81
CA GLU A 109 -0.66 8.30 -13.09
C GLU A 109 -2.03 7.62 -12.95
N ASP A 110 -2.54 7.39 -11.75
CA ASP A 110 -3.87 6.81 -11.51
C ASP A 110 -4.97 7.87 -11.23
N ALA A 111 -4.75 9.13 -11.64
CA ALA A 111 -5.82 10.15 -11.66
C ALA A 111 -6.83 9.98 -12.82
N ALA A 112 -6.87 8.82 -13.46
CA ALA A 112 -7.72 8.54 -14.62
C ALA A 112 -9.23 8.37 -14.32
N LEU A 113 -9.68 8.64 -13.09
CA LEU A 113 -11.10 8.49 -12.71
C LEU A 113 -11.87 9.82 -12.57
N LEU A 114 -11.27 10.95 -12.95
CA LEU A 114 -11.96 12.26 -12.93
C LEU A 114 -11.96 12.94 -14.31
N HIS A 115 -12.32 12.20 -15.35
CA HIS A 115 -12.63 12.81 -16.64
C HIS A 115 -14.13 13.07 -16.77
N GLU A 116 -14.61 14.16 -16.16
CA GLU A 116 -15.78 14.89 -16.66
C GLU A 116 -15.53 16.39 -16.50
N VAL A 117 -15.41 17.07 -17.65
CA VAL A 117 -15.40 18.53 -17.86
C VAL A 117 -14.32 19.26 -17.04
N SER A 118 -13.05 19.15 -17.45
CA SER A 118 -11.98 19.93 -16.83
C SER A 118 -11.95 21.36 -17.38
N THR A 119 -12.29 22.32 -16.51
CA THR A 119 -11.84 23.70 -16.68
C THR A 119 -10.41 23.80 -16.11
N PRO A 120 -9.55 24.72 -16.63
CA PRO A 120 -8.20 24.92 -16.12
C PRO A 120 -8.13 25.16 -14.60
N GLU A 121 -9.18 25.75 -14.03
CA GLU A 121 -9.32 26.00 -12.58
C GLU A 121 -9.56 24.69 -11.81
N ASN A 122 -10.37 23.76 -12.38
CA ASN A 122 -10.61 22.44 -11.77
C ASN A 122 -9.37 21.55 -11.82
N GLU A 123 -8.55 21.64 -12.88
CA GLU A 123 -7.28 20.91 -12.97
C GLU A 123 -6.27 21.40 -11.93
N LEU A 124 -6.17 22.73 -11.74
CA LEU A 124 -5.28 23.31 -10.74
C LEU A 124 -5.71 22.88 -9.32
N MET A 125 -7.02 22.94 -9.04
CA MET A 125 -7.58 22.55 -7.75
C MET A 125 -7.37 21.05 -7.49
N SER A 126 -7.54 20.21 -8.50
CA SER A 126 -7.29 18.76 -8.40
C SER A 126 -5.83 18.46 -8.08
N LYS A 127 -4.88 19.14 -8.72
CA LYS A 127 -3.45 19.00 -8.43
C LYS A 127 -3.12 19.40 -6.98
N GLN A 128 -3.64 20.54 -6.52
CA GLN A 128 -3.45 20.99 -5.13
C GLN A 128 -4.02 20.01 -4.11
N VAL A 129 -5.19 19.42 -4.38
CA VAL A 129 -5.80 18.40 -3.51
C VAL A 129 -4.90 17.15 -3.45
N VAL A 130 -4.41 16.68 -4.60
CA VAL A 130 -3.51 15.51 -4.67
C VAL A 130 -2.20 15.77 -3.91
N GLU A 131 -1.60 16.93 -4.07
CA GLU A 131 -0.37 17.31 -3.34
C GLU A 131 -0.60 17.33 -1.83
N VAL A 132 -1.71 17.93 -1.36
CA VAL A 132 -2.02 17.99 0.08
C VAL A 132 -2.34 16.61 0.63
N VAL A 133 -3.04 15.75 -0.12
CA VAL A 133 -3.29 14.35 0.29
C VAL A 133 -1.97 13.60 0.43
N ASN A 134 -1.08 13.70 -0.56
CA ASN A 134 0.22 13.03 -0.54
C ASN A 134 1.10 13.53 0.63
N ALA A 135 1.19 14.83 0.83
CA ALA A 135 1.92 15.41 1.95
C ALA A 135 1.33 14.96 3.30
N SER A 136 0.00 14.93 3.41
CA SER A 136 -0.69 14.46 4.62
C SER A 136 -0.40 12.98 4.90
N LEU A 137 -0.43 12.14 3.88
CA LEU A 137 -0.11 10.71 4.01
C LEU A 137 1.34 10.50 4.46
N GLN A 138 2.29 11.30 3.96
CA GLN A 138 3.69 11.21 4.36
C GLN A 138 3.93 11.60 5.83
N GLN A 139 3.12 12.51 6.37
CA GLN A 139 3.18 12.94 7.77
C GLN A 139 2.53 11.95 8.75
N LEU A 140 1.72 11.01 8.26
CA LEU A 140 1.10 10.01 9.13
C LEU A 140 2.15 9.05 9.73
N PRO A 141 1.95 8.63 10.99
CA PRO A 141 2.66 7.47 11.53
C PRO A 141 2.49 6.24 10.60
N ASP A 142 3.53 5.42 10.46
CA ASP A 142 3.57 4.32 9.51
C ASP A 142 2.38 3.36 9.61
N ASP A 143 1.94 3.03 10.84
CA ASP A 143 0.80 2.15 11.06
C ASP A 143 -0.54 2.76 10.60
N LEU A 144 -0.71 4.07 10.72
CA LEU A 144 -1.91 4.78 10.25
C LEU A 144 -1.91 4.88 8.73
N ARG A 145 -0.77 5.26 8.15
CA ARG A 145 -0.56 5.33 6.70
C ARG A 145 -0.82 3.98 6.05
N MET A 146 -0.27 2.91 6.62
CA MET A 146 -0.46 1.54 6.14
C MET A 146 -1.93 1.11 6.15
N ALA A 147 -2.63 1.30 7.27
CA ALA A 147 -4.03 0.94 7.38
C ALA A 147 -4.91 1.69 6.37
N LEU A 148 -4.66 2.99 6.17
CA LEU A 148 -5.38 3.82 5.21
C LEU A 148 -5.08 3.41 3.77
N THR A 149 -3.80 3.19 3.42
CA THR A 149 -3.38 2.74 2.09
C THR A 149 -4.03 1.41 1.71
N LEU A 150 -3.99 0.42 2.60
CA LEU A 150 -4.61 -0.89 2.37
C LEU A 150 -6.13 -0.78 2.17
N ARG A 151 -6.78 0.16 2.85
CA ARG A 151 -8.23 0.36 2.73
C ARG A 151 -8.62 1.11 1.47
N GLU A 152 -8.04 2.30 1.25
CA GLU A 152 -8.51 3.24 0.23
C GLU A 152 -7.91 2.95 -1.16
N ILE A 153 -6.70 2.41 -1.21
CA ILE A 153 -5.99 2.20 -2.47
C ILE A 153 -6.04 0.74 -2.90
N GLU A 154 -5.78 -0.18 -1.96
CA GLU A 154 -5.81 -1.61 -2.27
C GLU A 154 -7.22 -2.22 -2.14
N GLY A 155 -8.18 -1.50 -1.54
CA GLY A 155 -9.57 -1.91 -1.41
C GLY A 155 -9.81 -3.10 -0.46
N LEU A 156 -8.87 -3.40 0.46
CA LEU A 156 -9.00 -4.53 1.36
C LEU A 156 -10.13 -4.32 2.39
N SER A 157 -10.75 -5.43 2.80
CA SER A 157 -11.68 -5.44 3.94
C SER A 157 -10.94 -5.23 5.25
N TYR A 158 -11.66 -4.88 6.32
CA TYR A 158 -11.05 -4.71 7.65
C TYR A 158 -10.43 -6.01 8.16
N GLU A 159 -11.04 -7.15 7.84
CA GLU A 159 -10.56 -8.48 8.18
C GLU A 159 -9.24 -8.79 7.47
N GLU A 160 -9.16 -8.50 6.18
CA GLU A 160 -7.94 -8.69 5.38
C GLU A 160 -6.81 -7.76 5.86
N ILE A 161 -7.13 -6.50 6.16
CA ILE A 161 -6.15 -5.56 6.74
C ILE A 161 -5.65 -6.06 8.09
N ALA A 162 -6.55 -6.56 8.94
CA ALA A 162 -6.18 -7.14 10.23
C ALA A 162 -5.19 -8.32 10.06
N ALA A 163 -5.46 -9.20 9.07
CA ALA A 163 -4.57 -10.31 8.74
C ALA A 163 -3.23 -9.82 8.18
N VAL A 164 -3.22 -8.82 7.30
CA VAL A 164 -2.00 -8.23 6.70
C VAL A 164 -1.14 -7.54 7.77
N MET A 165 -1.77 -6.72 8.63
CA MET A 165 -1.08 -5.94 9.67
C MET A 165 -0.79 -6.75 10.94
N ASN A 166 -1.29 -7.97 11.04
CA ASN A 166 -1.20 -8.83 12.22
C ASN A 166 -1.67 -8.11 13.50
N CYS A 167 -2.88 -7.54 13.47
CA CYS A 167 -3.46 -6.83 14.59
C CYS A 167 -4.99 -7.04 14.67
N PRO A 168 -5.62 -6.81 15.83
CA PRO A 168 -7.07 -6.93 15.96
C PRO A 168 -7.83 -5.98 15.04
N ILE A 169 -8.99 -6.41 14.53
CA ILE A 169 -9.85 -5.60 13.65
C ILE A 169 -10.29 -4.27 14.27
N GLY A 170 -10.47 -4.22 15.60
CA GLY A 170 -10.74 -2.98 16.31
C GLY A 170 -9.59 -1.97 16.22
N THR A 171 -8.34 -2.46 16.19
CA THR A 171 -7.15 -1.64 15.97
C THR A 171 -7.12 -1.10 14.55
N VAL A 172 -7.48 -1.90 13.54
CA VAL A 172 -7.59 -1.46 12.14
C VAL A 172 -8.61 -0.31 12.04
N ARG A 173 -9.81 -0.48 12.60
CA ARG A 173 -10.85 0.55 12.58
C ARG A 173 -10.36 1.87 13.18
N SER A 174 -9.73 1.82 14.34
CA SER A 174 -9.21 3.01 15.01
C SER A 174 -8.06 3.68 14.25
N ARG A 175 -7.19 2.89 13.60
CA ARG A 175 -6.11 3.41 12.76
C ARG A 175 -6.64 4.11 11.53
N ILE A 176 -7.58 3.51 10.80
CA ILE A 176 -8.22 4.12 9.62
C ILE A 176 -8.95 5.40 10.01
N PHE A 177 -9.71 5.38 11.10
CA PHE A 177 -10.41 6.56 11.60
C PHE A 177 -9.45 7.72 11.87
N ARG A 178 -8.39 7.48 12.64
CA ARG A 178 -7.38 8.51 12.96
C ARG A 178 -6.64 9.00 11.71
N ALA A 179 -6.33 8.11 10.79
CA ALA A 179 -5.68 8.48 9.54
C ALA A 179 -6.57 9.39 8.68
N ARG A 180 -7.86 9.06 8.53
CA ARG A 180 -8.83 9.89 7.82
C ARG A 180 -9.00 11.25 8.47
N GLU A 181 -9.11 11.31 9.79
CA GLU A 181 -9.20 12.57 10.54
C GLU A 181 -7.98 13.47 10.28
N ALA A 182 -6.76 12.91 10.35
CA ALA A 182 -5.55 13.67 10.11
C ALA A 182 -5.47 14.23 8.67
N VAL A 183 -5.86 13.44 7.67
CA VAL A 183 -5.91 13.89 6.26
C VAL A 183 -7.01 14.94 6.09
N ALA A 184 -8.19 14.74 6.68
CA ALA A 184 -9.32 15.68 6.60
C ALA A 184 -8.97 17.06 7.16
N VAL A 185 -8.22 17.13 8.27
CA VAL A 185 -7.76 18.41 8.86
C VAL A 185 -6.95 19.21 7.85
N ASN A 186 -6.06 18.57 7.09
CA ASN A 186 -5.21 19.25 6.10
C ASN A 186 -5.99 19.63 4.82
N LEU A 187 -7.07 18.92 4.48
CA LEU A 187 -7.88 19.20 3.30
C LEU A 187 -8.95 20.29 3.53
N ARG A 188 -9.43 20.48 4.76
CA ARG A 188 -10.46 21.48 5.09
C ARG A 188 -10.20 22.88 4.53
N PRO A 189 -8.98 23.44 4.62
CA PRO A 189 -8.69 24.79 4.09
C PRO A 189 -8.89 24.90 2.58
N LEU A 190 -8.63 23.82 1.82
CA LEU A 190 -8.77 23.79 0.36
C LEU A 190 -10.23 23.62 -0.09
N LEU A 191 -11.02 22.91 0.70
CA LEU A 191 -12.41 22.60 0.34
C LEU A 191 -13.41 23.68 0.82
N GLY A 192 -12.94 24.76 1.48
CA GLY A 192 -13.78 25.85 1.96
C GLY A 192 -14.84 25.41 2.98
N THR A 193 -14.75 24.21 3.53
CA THR A 193 -15.69 23.68 4.51
C THR A 193 -15.37 24.20 5.89
N SER A 194 -16.23 25.08 6.42
CA SER A 194 -16.18 25.51 7.82
C SER A 194 -16.37 24.34 8.78
N ASP A 195 -15.79 24.46 9.97
CA ASP A 195 -15.54 23.47 11.05
C ASP A 195 -16.71 22.59 11.54
N ASN A 196 -17.87 22.57 10.89
CA ASN A 196 -19.12 22.03 11.48
C ASN A 196 -19.75 20.85 10.74
N GLN A 197 -19.08 20.21 9.76
CA GLN A 197 -19.59 18.98 9.15
C GLN A 197 -18.64 17.80 9.45
N ARG A 198 -19.04 16.97 10.42
CA ARG A 198 -18.46 15.63 10.64
C ARG A 198 -18.97 14.69 9.55
N TRP A 199 -18.06 14.00 8.90
CA TRP A 199 -18.32 12.92 7.97
C TRP A 199 -18.60 11.61 8.70
#